data_9865a8dc5b7d496cfa01afa182729d1e
#
_entry.id   9865a8dc5b7d496cfa01afa182729d1e
#
_cell.length_a   1.000
_cell.length_b   1.000
_cell.length_c   1.000
_cell.angle_alpha   90.00
_cell.angle_beta   90.00
_cell.angle_gamma   90.00
#
_symmetry.space_group_name_H-M   'P 1'
#
loop_
_entity.id
_entity.type
_entity.pdbx_description
1 polymer ?
#
loop_
_entity_poly.entity_id
_entity_poly.type
_entity_poly.pdbx_seq_one_letter_code
_entity_poly.pdbx_strand_id
1 'polypeptide(L)'
;MDRRTFVRSLAGLSVLSAAPWAFAQRPEGPIATVALAPLGPFPPSFLDEIEAGLRAELGVAVVRLPPSALPRAAWYPPRRRYRAERLIDFLRPMVRPPATRVLGVTQLDISTTAHGVHDWGVLGLGEHGGLGCVISTFRCRMNSPSEAQTHFRMVTTCIHEIGHTLGLEHCPDTACLMTDARGLVRTVDRTSGHLCARCRARLGLR
;
A
#
# COMPACT_ATOMS: atom_id res chain seq x y z
N MET A 1 -31.61 75.21 -32.69
CA MET A 1 -31.08 75.30 -31.33
C MET A 1 -30.75 73.87 -30.87
N ASP A 2 -29.53 73.56 -30.98
CA ASP A 2 -29.01 72.21 -30.86
C ASP A 2 -28.38 72.02 -29.45
N ARG A 3 -28.81 71.05 -28.67
CA ARG A 3 -28.26 70.73 -27.37
C ARG A 3 -27.61 69.32 -27.45
N ARG A 4 -26.30 69.29 -27.69
CA ARG A 4 -25.51 68.06 -27.63
C ARG A 4 -25.30 67.64 -26.17
N THR A 5 -25.82 66.48 -25.82
CA THR A 5 -25.61 65.84 -24.53
C THR A 5 -24.37 64.97 -24.61
N PHE A 6 -23.36 65.30 -23.80
CA PHE A 6 -22.08 64.62 -23.70
C PHE A 6 -22.21 63.45 -22.69
N VAL A 7 -22.22 62.18 -23.15
CA VAL A 7 -22.19 61.01 -22.28
C VAL A 7 -20.76 60.67 -21.96
N ARG A 8 -20.37 60.81 -20.69
CA ARG A 8 -19.08 60.34 -20.15
C ARG A 8 -19.18 58.86 -19.86
N SER A 9 -18.46 58.01 -20.60
CA SER A 9 -18.24 56.60 -20.29
C SER A 9 -17.22 56.52 -19.14
N LEU A 10 -17.67 55.97 -18.01
CA LEU A 10 -16.79 55.53 -16.91
C LEU A 10 -16.33 54.10 -17.23
N ALA A 11 -15.06 53.95 -17.58
CA ALA A 11 -14.43 52.64 -17.71
C ALA A 11 -14.15 52.11 -16.28
N GLY A 12 -14.97 51.11 -15.86
CA GLY A 12 -14.70 50.41 -14.60
C GLY A 12 -13.52 49.46 -14.75
N LEU A 13 -12.41 49.73 -14.06
CA LEU A 13 -11.35 48.75 -13.86
C LEU A 13 -11.85 47.62 -12.94
N SER A 14 -12.13 46.46 -13.49
CA SER A 14 -12.34 45.24 -12.72
C SER A 14 -10.98 44.73 -12.22
N VAL A 15 -10.68 44.96 -10.95
CA VAL A 15 -9.54 44.31 -10.27
C VAL A 15 -9.92 42.83 -10.08
N LEU A 16 -9.31 41.97 -10.90
CA LEU A 16 -9.33 40.52 -10.69
C LEU A 16 -8.52 40.22 -9.42
N SER A 17 -9.24 40.04 -8.31
CA SER A 17 -8.67 39.54 -7.05
C SER A 17 -8.24 38.09 -7.28
N ALA A 18 -6.93 37.86 -7.46
CA ALA A 18 -6.36 36.52 -7.46
C ALA A 18 -6.55 35.95 -6.06
N ALA A 19 -7.48 35.01 -5.90
CA ALA A 19 -7.61 34.26 -4.67
C ALA A 19 -6.28 33.53 -4.41
N PRO A 20 -5.67 33.67 -3.22
CA PRO A 20 -4.49 32.87 -2.88
C PRO A 20 -4.93 31.41 -2.88
N TRP A 21 -4.21 30.57 -3.62
CA TRP A 21 -4.34 29.13 -3.57
C TRP A 21 -4.20 28.69 -2.11
N ALA A 22 -5.31 28.44 -1.46
CA ALA A 22 -5.32 27.80 -0.16
C ALA A 22 -4.74 26.38 -0.38
N PHE A 23 -3.47 26.20 -0.04
CA PHE A 23 -2.93 24.86 0.16
C PHE A 23 -3.83 24.22 1.18
N ALA A 24 -4.66 23.28 0.73
CA ALA A 24 -5.50 22.49 1.62
C ALA A 24 -4.55 21.83 2.63
N GLN A 25 -4.59 22.32 3.86
CA GLN A 25 -3.85 21.71 4.96
C GLN A 25 -4.35 20.28 5.06
N ARG A 26 -3.41 19.33 4.97
CA ARG A 26 -3.72 17.92 5.17
C ARG A 26 -4.37 17.79 6.55
N PRO A 27 -5.51 17.07 6.69
CA PRO A 27 -6.08 16.83 8.00
C PRO A 27 -5.02 16.21 8.91
N GLU A 28 -4.89 16.73 10.11
CA GLU A 28 -4.00 16.18 11.13
C GLU A 28 -4.48 14.76 11.44
N GLY A 29 -3.71 13.76 11.02
CA GLY A 29 -4.03 12.36 11.24
C GLY A 29 -3.36 11.41 10.22
N PRO A 30 -3.44 10.11 10.47
CA PRO A 30 -2.87 9.12 9.57
C PRO A 30 -3.63 9.10 8.23
N ILE A 31 -2.90 8.88 7.11
CA ILE A 31 -3.50 8.80 5.77
C ILE A 31 -4.48 7.63 5.62
N ALA A 32 -4.33 6.61 6.45
CA ALA A 32 -5.21 5.45 6.55
C ALA A 32 -5.02 4.76 7.91
N THR A 33 -5.97 3.92 8.28
CA THR A 33 -5.80 2.95 9.36
C THR A 33 -5.82 1.55 8.77
N VAL A 34 -4.79 0.75 9.05
CA VAL A 34 -4.61 -0.61 8.53
C VAL A 34 -4.96 -1.63 9.61
N ALA A 35 -5.90 -2.53 9.32
CA ALA A 35 -6.12 -3.72 10.12
C ALA A 35 -5.03 -4.75 9.76
N LEU A 36 -4.15 -5.09 10.70
CA LEU A 36 -3.13 -6.11 10.54
C LEU A 36 -3.69 -7.45 11.01
N ALA A 37 -3.92 -8.37 10.07
CA ALA A 37 -4.63 -9.62 10.27
C ALA A 37 -3.70 -10.84 10.09
N PRO A 38 -3.21 -11.48 11.17
CA PRO A 38 -2.46 -12.73 11.08
C PRO A 38 -3.36 -13.88 10.58
N LEU A 39 -2.91 -14.57 9.54
CA LEU A 39 -3.55 -15.75 8.97
C LEU A 39 -2.72 -16.99 9.34
N GLY A 40 -3.19 -17.74 10.32
CA GLY A 40 -2.46 -18.82 10.99
C GLY A 40 -1.47 -18.28 12.06
N PRO A 41 -0.63 -19.17 12.61
CA PRO A 41 0.42 -18.78 13.57
C PRO A 41 1.38 -17.78 12.93
N PHE A 42 1.64 -16.67 13.61
CA PHE A 42 2.56 -15.63 13.15
C PHE A 42 3.32 -15.03 14.33
N PRO A 43 4.66 -14.88 14.26
CA PRO A 43 5.46 -14.42 15.38
C PRO A 43 5.09 -12.99 15.80
N PRO A 44 4.87 -12.72 17.11
CA PRO A 44 4.56 -11.36 17.59
C PRO A 44 5.62 -10.32 17.21
N SER A 45 6.91 -10.67 17.26
CA SER A 45 8.02 -9.79 16.87
C SER A 45 7.91 -9.32 15.42
N PHE A 46 7.45 -10.18 14.52
CA PHE A 46 7.22 -9.81 13.11
C PHE A 46 6.07 -8.82 12.97
N LEU A 47 5.02 -8.96 13.80
CA LEU A 47 3.91 -7.99 13.80
C LEU A 47 4.38 -6.62 14.30
N ASP A 48 5.28 -6.59 15.32
CA ASP A 48 5.87 -5.36 15.84
C ASP A 48 6.65 -4.61 14.76
N GLU A 49 7.47 -5.33 14.00
CA GLU A 49 8.28 -4.75 12.93
C GLU A 49 7.45 -4.28 11.74
N ILE A 50 6.42 -5.05 11.34
CA ILE A 50 5.49 -4.64 10.27
C ILE A 50 4.77 -3.36 10.67
N GLU A 51 4.25 -3.30 11.90
CA GLU A 51 3.56 -2.11 12.41
C GLU A 51 4.49 -0.90 12.45
N ALA A 52 5.71 -1.06 12.97
CA ALA A 52 6.70 0.00 13.02
C ALA A 52 7.06 0.51 11.61
N GLY A 53 7.31 -0.40 10.65
CA GLY A 53 7.64 -0.05 9.27
C GLY A 53 6.50 0.67 8.56
N LEU A 54 5.26 0.20 8.69
CA LEU A 54 4.08 0.84 8.11
C LEU A 54 3.87 2.26 8.66
N ARG A 55 4.03 2.44 9.97
CA ARG A 55 3.91 3.76 10.60
C ARG A 55 5.01 4.71 10.14
N ALA A 56 6.26 4.24 10.15
CA ALA A 56 7.42 5.07 9.80
C ALA A 56 7.39 5.51 8.33
N GLU A 57 7.09 4.59 7.40
CA GLU A 57 7.20 4.86 5.97
C GLU A 57 5.96 5.50 5.37
N LEU A 58 4.76 5.06 5.79
CA LEU A 58 3.48 5.50 5.23
C LEU A 58 2.70 6.46 6.12
N GLY A 59 3.07 6.63 7.39
CA GLY A 59 2.30 7.45 8.33
C GLY A 59 0.88 6.94 8.60
N VAL A 60 0.66 5.62 8.46
CA VAL A 60 -0.63 4.97 8.72
C VAL A 60 -0.76 4.60 10.20
N ALA A 61 -2.00 4.57 10.72
CA ALA A 61 -2.29 3.89 11.97
C ALA A 61 -2.45 2.39 11.74
N VAL A 62 -2.14 1.57 12.74
CA VAL A 62 -2.30 0.11 12.67
C VAL A 62 -3.13 -0.38 13.84
N VAL A 63 -4.10 -1.26 13.53
CA VAL A 63 -4.93 -1.99 14.51
C VAL A 63 -4.69 -3.48 14.28
N ARG A 64 -4.21 -4.18 15.30
CA ARG A 64 -3.98 -5.63 15.21
C ARG A 64 -5.28 -6.38 15.42
N LEU A 65 -5.55 -7.32 14.52
CA LEU A 65 -6.65 -8.27 14.68
C LEU A 65 -6.15 -9.57 15.33
N PRO A 66 -7.03 -10.32 16.01
CA PRO A 66 -6.67 -11.64 16.50
C PRO A 66 -6.34 -12.57 15.32
N PRO A 67 -5.44 -13.55 15.52
CA PRO A 67 -5.12 -14.54 14.49
C PRO A 67 -6.37 -15.33 14.07
N SER A 68 -6.50 -15.57 12.77
CA SER A 68 -7.56 -16.40 12.20
C SER A 68 -7.00 -17.56 11.36
N ALA A 69 -7.76 -18.63 11.23
CA ALA A 69 -7.38 -19.73 10.34
C ALA A 69 -7.44 -19.29 8.88
N LEU A 70 -6.55 -19.82 8.04
CA LEU A 70 -6.63 -19.60 6.60
C LEU A 70 -7.88 -20.27 6.02
N PRO A 71 -8.65 -19.59 5.15
CA PRO A 71 -9.86 -20.13 4.57
C PRO A 71 -9.56 -21.30 3.63
N ARG A 72 -10.27 -22.43 3.81
CA ARG A 72 -10.13 -23.60 2.94
C ARG A 72 -10.39 -23.28 1.46
N ALA A 73 -11.26 -22.34 1.17
CA ALA A 73 -11.57 -21.90 -0.19
C ALA A 73 -10.36 -21.27 -0.92
N ALA A 74 -9.36 -20.78 -0.19
CA ALA A 74 -8.13 -20.24 -0.77
C ALA A 74 -7.06 -21.32 -1.03
N TRP A 75 -7.22 -22.53 -0.50
CA TRP A 75 -6.23 -23.60 -0.68
C TRP A 75 -6.17 -24.11 -2.12
N TYR A 76 -4.95 -24.23 -2.65
CA TYR A 76 -4.65 -24.77 -3.98
C TYR A 76 -3.81 -26.06 -3.86
N PRO A 77 -4.46 -27.25 -3.83
CA PRO A 77 -3.78 -28.53 -3.58
C PRO A 77 -2.63 -28.87 -4.53
N PRO A 78 -2.71 -28.61 -5.86
CA PRO A 78 -1.68 -29.06 -6.79
C PRO A 78 -0.28 -28.52 -6.48
N ARG A 79 -0.18 -27.39 -5.79
CA ARG A 79 1.09 -26.76 -5.41
C ARG A 79 1.23 -26.56 -3.90
N ARG A 80 0.27 -27.04 -3.10
CA ARG A 80 0.27 -26.95 -1.65
C ARG A 80 0.48 -25.51 -1.14
N ARG A 81 -0.26 -24.57 -1.71
CA ARG A 81 -0.20 -23.14 -1.39
C ARG A 81 -1.58 -22.49 -1.39
N TYR A 82 -1.66 -21.24 -1.00
CA TYR A 82 -2.91 -20.49 -0.97
C TYR A 82 -3.00 -19.50 -2.12
N ARG A 83 -4.22 -19.29 -2.65
CA ARG A 83 -4.48 -18.27 -3.68
C ARG A 83 -4.63 -16.92 -3.01
N ALA A 84 -3.75 -15.97 -3.36
CA ALA A 84 -3.69 -14.65 -2.75
C ALA A 84 -4.99 -13.86 -2.95
N GLU A 85 -5.60 -13.92 -4.13
CA GLU A 85 -6.87 -13.27 -4.44
C GLU A 85 -7.98 -13.73 -3.50
N ARG A 86 -8.07 -15.03 -3.22
CA ARG A 86 -9.08 -15.60 -2.32
C ARG A 86 -8.81 -15.29 -0.86
N LEU A 87 -7.54 -15.08 -0.48
CA LEU A 87 -7.20 -14.59 0.84
C LEU A 87 -7.63 -13.13 1.00
N ILE A 88 -7.46 -12.30 -0.03
CA ILE A 88 -7.94 -10.91 -0.03
C ILE A 88 -9.46 -10.87 0.06
N ASP A 89 -10.18 -11.71 -0.69
CA ASP A 89 -11.64 -11.83 -0.60
C ASP A 89 -12.10 -12.15 0.83
N PHE A 90 -11.38 -13.04 1.52
CA PHE A 90 -11.64 -13.39 2.92
C PHE A 90 -11.34 -12.23 3.88
N LEU A 91 -10.33 -11.42 3.59
CA LEU A 91 -9.89 -10.30 4.43
C LEU A 91 -10.78 -9.05 4.31
N ARG A 92 -11.36 -8.77 3.14
CA ARG A 92 -12.16 -7.55 2.91
C ARG A 92 -13.25 -7.30 3.95
N PRO A 93 -14.05 -8.29 4.40
CA PRO A 93 -15.07 -8.08 5.43
C PRO A 93 -14.50 -7.68 6.81
N MET A 94 -13.18 -7.84 7.02
CA MET A 94 -12.51 -7.42 8.25
C MET A 94 -12.21 -5.91 8.28
N VAL A 95 -12.35 -5.21 7.15
CA VAL A 95 -12.24 -3.74 7.12
C VAL A 95 -13.46 -3.14 7.80
N ARG A 96 -13.27 -2.69 9.04
CA ARG A 96 -14.30 -2.05 9.86
C ARG A 96 -13.72 -0.84 10.57
N PRO A 97 -14.49 0.23 10.79
CA PRO A 97 -13.99 1.40 11.51
C PRO A 97 -13.28 1.03 12.82
N PRO A 98 -12.12 1.64 13.10
CA PRO A 98 -11.49 2.74 12.36
C PRO A 98 -10.67 2.32 11.14
N ALA A 99 -10.47 1.01 10.89
CA ALA A 99 -9.67 0.54 9.77
C ALA A 99 -10.33 0.84 8.41
N THR A 100 -9.51 1.30 7.46
CA THR A 100 -9.89 1.60 6.08
C THR A 100 -9.22 0.66 5.08
N ARG A 101 -8.22 -0.12 5.53
CA ARG A 101 -7.48 -1.13 4.77
C ARG A 101 -7.23 -2.35 5.63
N VAL A 102 -6.98 -3.49 4.99
CA VAL A 102 -6.56 -4.71 5.69
C VAL A 102 -5.32 -5.31 5.04
N LEU A 103 -4.35 -5.68 5.88
CA LEU A 103 -3.15 -6.42 5.52
C LEU A 103 -3.21 -7.80 6.18
N GLY A 104 -3.38 -8.84 5.38
CA GLY A 104 -3.21 -10.22 5.82
C GLY A 104 -1.73 -10.61 5.81
N VAL A 105 -1.29 -11.30 6.85
CA VAL A 105 0.09 -11.82 6.93
C VAL A 105 0.07 -13.31 7.26
N THR A 106 0.86 -14.11 6.51
CA THR A 106 0.96 -15.55 6.73
C THR A 106 2.39 -16.06 6.56
N GLN A 107 2.67 -17.23 7.11
CA GLN A 107 3.94 -17.94 6.90
C GLN A 107 3.87 -18.98 5.77
N LEU A 108 2.69 -19.21 5.21
CA LEU A 108 2.45 -20.22 4.17
C LEU A 108 2.62 -19.64 2.78
N ASP A 109 3.04 -20.46 1.80
CA ASP A 109 3.26 -20.03 0.42
C ASP A 109 1.96 -19.55 -0.23
N ILE A 110 2.05 -18.48 -1.01
CA ILE A 110 0.92 -17.88 -1.73
C ILE A 110 1.24 -17.72 -3.22
N SER A 111 0.18 -17.72 -4.03
CA SER A 111 0.28 -17.53 -5.47
C SER A 111 -0.87 -16.70 -6.01
N THR A 112 -0.65 -16.14 -7.20
CA THR A 112 -1.67 -15.43 -7.98
C THR A 112 -1.63 -15.89 -9.44
N THR A 113 -2.58 -15.45 -10.26
CA THR A 113 -2.49 -15.59 -11.71
C THR A 113 -1.76 -14.38 -12.28
N ALA A 114 -0.56 -14.58 -12.79
CA ALA A 114 0.26 -13.51 -13.36
C ALA A 114 1.11 -14.05 -14.52
N HIS A 115 1.47 -13.18 -15.46
CA HIS A 115 2.35 -13.50 -16.59
C HIS A 115 1.89 -14.71 -17.42
N GLY A 116 0.58 -14.94 -17.56
CA GLY A 116 0.01 -16.11 -18.25
C GLY A 116 0.12 -17.41 -17.45
N VAL A 117 0.61 -17.38 -16.22
CA VAL A 117 0.73 -18.55 -15.33
C VAL A 117 -0.35 -18.47 -14.26
N HIS A 118 -1.21 -19.50 -14.19
CA HIS A 118 -2.31 -19.57 -13.22
C HIS A 118 -1.80 -19.56 -11.76
N ASP A 119 -0.65 -20.14 -11.52
CA ASP A 119 -0.11 -20.36 -10.16
C ASP A 119 1.29 -19.75 -10.02
N TRP A 120 1.39 -18.45 -10.28
CA TRP A 120 2.62 -17.68 -10.10
C TRP A 120 2.82 -17.37 -8.61
N GLY A 121 3.94 -17.84 -8.05
CA GLY A 121 4.26 -17.60 -6.64
C GLY A 121 4.71 -16.16 -6.40
N VAL A 122 4.17 -15.52 -5.37
CA VAL A 122 4.43 -14.11 -5.03
C VAL A 122 4.83 -13.93 -3.56
N LEU A 123 5.47 -12.81 -3.25
CA LEU A 123 5.75 -12.40 -1.87
C LEU A 123 4.49 -11.80 -1.24
N GLY A 124 3.75 -11.02 -2.03
CA GLY A 124 2.50 -10.39 -1.64
C GLY A 124 1.60 -10.14 -2.84
N LEU A 125 0.41 -9.67 -2.56
CA LEU A 125 -0.56 -9.18 -3.54
C LEU A 125 -1.41 -8.10 -2.89
N GLY A 126 -1.46 -6.91 -3.50
CA GLY A 126 -2.29 -5.78 -3.09
C GLY A 126 -3.25 -5.37 -4.20
N GLU A 127 -4.48 -5.04 -3.83
CA GLU A 127 -5.46 -4.46 -4.75
C GLU A 127 -5.13 -3.00 -4.99
N HIS A 128 -4.87 -2.61 -6.23
CA HIS A 128 -4.61 -1.21 -6.56
C HIS A 128 -5.85 -0.33 -6.27
N GLY A 129 -5.69 0.62 -5.34
CA GLY A 129 -6.80 1.46 -4.86
C GLY A 129 -7.89 0.70 -4.09
N GLY A 130 -7.68 -0.59 -3.80
CA GLY A 130 -8.63 -1.46 -3.12
C GLY A 130 -8.50 -1.43 -1.60
N LEU A 131 -9.17 -2.39 -0.94
CA LEU A 131 -9.25 -2.43 0.53
C LEU A 131 -8.27 -3.40 1.16
N GLY A 132 -7.81 -4.41 0.41
CA GLY A 132 -7.08 -5.54 0.96
C GLY A 132 -5.79 -5.87 0.25
N CYS A 133 -4.86 -6.40 1.03
CA CYS A 133 -3.65 -7.02 0.54
C CYS A 133 -3.24 -8.20 1.45
N VAL A 134 -2.37 -9.06 0.95
CA VAL A 134 -1.81 -10.18 1.70
C VAL A 134 -0.34 -10.36 1.38
N ILE A 135 0.48 -10.66 2.38
CA ILE A 135 1.88 -11.04 2.22
C ILE A 135 2.18 -12.40 2.84
N SER A 136 3.24 -13.03 2.35
CA SER A 136 3.75 -14.28 2.91
C SER A 136 5.24 -14.19 3.21
N THR A 137 5.62 -14.57 4.43
CA THR A 137 7.04 -14.69 4.80
C THR A 137 7.71 -15.92 4.20
N PHE A 138 6.94 -16.87 3.63
CA PHE A 138 7.50 -18.10 3.04
C PHE A 138 8.61 -17.79 2.04
N ARG A 139 8.30 -16.92 1.07
CA ARG A 139 9.27 -16.54 0.03
C ARG A 139 10.31 -15.55 0.53
N CYS A 140 10.00 -14.72 1.52
CA CYS A 140 10.98 -13.84 2.16
C CYS A 140 12.14 -14.63 2.79
N ARG A 141 11.88 -15.86 3.27
CA ARG A 141 12.89 -16.76 3.83
C ARG A 141 13.72 -17.49 2.78
N MET A 142 13.23 -17.59 1.54
CA MET A 142 13.94 -18.33 0.49
C MET A 142 15.29 -17.68 0.20
N ASN A 143 16.38 -18.48 0.30
CA ASN A 143 17.73 -18.01 0.07
C ASN A 143 18.08 -16.74 0.86
N SER A 144 17.52 -16.57 2.05
CA SER A 144 17.85 -15.46 2.93
C SER A 144 19.15 -15.74 3.65
N PRO A 145 20.14 -14.83 3.58
CA PRO A 145 21.43 -15.02 4.25
C PRO A 145 21.33 -14.81 5.77
N SER A 146 20.28 -14.17 6.25
CA SER A 146 20.08 -13.87 7.68
C SER A 146 18.61 -13.64 8.02
N GLU A 147 18.29 -13.67 9.30
CA GLU A 147 16.97 -13.30 9.80
C GLU A 147 16.67 -11.82 9.51
N ALA A 148 17.63 -10.94 9.71
CA ALA A 148 17.50 -9.51 9.41
C ALA A 148 17.12 -9.26 7.93
N GLN A 149 17.70 -10.04 7.00
CA GLN A 149 17.30 -9.93 5.57
C GLN A 149 15.87 -10.43 5.34
N THR A 150 15.44 -11.48 6.04
CA THR A 150 14.05 -11.95 5.98
C THR A 150 13.09 -10.89 6.47
N HIS A 151 13.42 -10.23 7.58
CA HIS A 151 12.62 -9.14 8.17
C HIS A 151 12.54 -7.93 7.23
N PHE A 152 13.68 -7.52 6.65
CA PHE A 152 13.73 -6.47 5.65
C PHE A 152 12.79 -6.75 4.48
N ARG A 153 12.87 -7.94 3.88
CA ARG A 153 12.00 -8.36 2.77
C ARG A 153 10.53 -8.34 3.15
N MET A 154 10.20 -8.85 4.34
CA MET A 154 8.85 -8.91 4.86
C MET A 154 8.26 -7.50 5.05
N VAL A 155 8.96 -6.62 5.77
CA VAL A 155 8.49 -5.26 6.04
C VAL A 155 8.37 -4.46 4.74
N THR A 156 9.38 -4.52 3.87
CA THR A 156 9.36 -3.86 2.57
C THR A 156 8.17 -4.33 1.72
N THR A 157 7.89 -5.65 1.68
CA THR A 157 6.72 -6.18 0.94
C THR A 157 5.41 -5.71 1.56
N CYS A 158 5.28 -5.68 2.90
CA CYS A 158 4.06 -5.16 3.55
C CYS A 158 3.79 -3.70 3.16
N ILE A 159 4.82 -2.86 3.16
CA ILE A 159 4.70 -1.45 2.78
C ILE A 159 4.34 -1.33 1.29
N HIS A 160 4.94 -2.15 0.42
CA HIS A 160 4.65 -2.21 -1.01
C HIS A 160 3.18 -2.54 -1.28
N GLU A 161 2.65 -3.59 -0.66
CA GLU A 161 1.26 -4.01 -0.88
C GLU A 161 0.25 -3.02 -0.31
N ILE A 162 0.53 -2.42 0.86
CA ILE A 162 -0.28 -1.29 1.37
C ILE A 162 -0.17 -0.09 0.44
N GLY A 163 1.01 0.21 -0.12
CA GLY A 163 1.20 1.24 -1.13
C GLY A 163 0.24 1.08 -2.31
N HIS A 164 0.07 -0.15 -2.82
CA HIS A 164 -0.92 -0.45 -3.86
C HIS A 164 -2.35 -0.15 -3.42
N THR A 165 -2.74 -0.54 -2.21
CA THR A 165 -4.09 -0.23 -1.70
C THR A 165 -4.34 1.27 -1.54
N LEU A 166 -3.28 2.06 -1.37
CA LEU A 166 -3.32 3.53 -1.33
C LEU A 166 -3.22 4.20 -2.72
N GLY A 167 -3.19 3.41 -3.79
CA GLY A 167 -3.19 3.88 -5.18
C GLY A 167 -1.80 4.12 -5.78
N LEU A 168 -0.72 3.64 -5.16
CA LEU A 168 0.59 3.65 -5.79
C LEU A 168 0.70 2.52 -6.81
N GLU A 169 1.12 2.86 -8.01
CA GLU A 169 1.56 1.90 -9.02
C GLU A 169 3.02 1.50 -8.82
N HIS A 170 3.49 0.49 -9.57
CA HIS A 170 4.90 0.18 -9.62
C HIS A 170 5.73 1.41 -10.05
N CYS A 171 6.87 1.59 -9.40
CA CYS A 171 7.79 2.68 -9.66
C CYS A 171 8.89 2.24 -10.63
N PRO A 172 9.24 3.05 -11.63
CA PRO A 172 10.37 2.76 -12.52
C PRO A 172 11.74 2.92 -11.85
N ASP A 173 11.81 3.62 -10.71
CA ASP A 173 13.01 3.73 -9.90
C ASP A 173 13.28 2.39 -9.19
N THR A 174 14.36 1.71 -9.57
CA THR A 174 14.72 0.39 -9.05
C THR A 174 15.20 0.40 -7.60
N ALA A 175 15.55 1.56 -7.06
CA ALA A 175 15.86 1.73 -5.63
C ALA A 175 14.62 1.95 -4.77
N CYS A 176 13.51 2.35 -5.37
CA CYS A 176 12.25 2.57 -4.67
C CYS A 176 11.61 1.24 -4.23
N LEU A 177 11.08 1.19 -3.00
CA LEU A 177 10.36 0.00 -2.53
C LEU A 177 9.14 -0.38 -3.39
N MET A 178 8.55 0.58 -4.15
CA MET A 178 7.45 0.31 -5.09
C MET A 178 7.92 -0.25 -6.44
N THR A 179 9.20 -0.62 -6.62
CA THR A 179 9.64 -1.29 -7.85
C THR A 179 8.96 -2.64 -8.03
N ASP A 180 8.68 -3.03 -9.30
CA ASP A 180 8.08 -4.34 -9.60
C ASP A 180 9.08 -5.47 -9.33
N ALA A 181 8.85 -6.22 -8.25
CA ALA A 181 9.70 -7.35 -7.87
C ALA A 181 9.50 -8.60 -8.74
N ARG A 182 8.38 -8.72 -9.48
CA ARG A 182 8.01 -9.90 -10.28
C ARG A 182 8.13 -11.21 -9.51
N GLY A 183 7.85 -11.20 -8.21
CA GLY A 183 7.98 -12.36 -7.33
C GLY A 183 9.43 -12.75 -6.98
N LEU A 184 10.41 -11.91 -7.27
CA LEU A 184 11.83 -12.19 -7.05
C LEU A 184 12.36 -11.45 -5.82
N VAL A 185 12.76 -12.20 -4.79
CA VAL A 185 13.36 -11.64 -3.57
C VAL A 185 14.61 -10.78 -3.83
N ARG A 186 15.43 -11.16 -4.83
CA ARG A 186 16.63 -10.39 -5.21
C ARG A 186 16.31 -8.97 -5.69
N THR A 187 15.10 -8.71 -6.20
CA THR A 187 14.69 -7.37 -6.58
C THR A 187 14.38 -6.56 -5.34
N VAL A 188 13.65 -7.15 -4.38
CA VAL A 188 13.40 -6.52 -3.06
C VAL A 188 14.72 -6.19 -2.35
N ASP A 189 15.70 -7.11 -2.38
CA ASP A 189 17.02 -6.94 -1.77
C ASP A 189 17.83 -5.75 -2.33
N ARG A 190 17.50 -5.29 -3.53
CA ARG A 190 18.17 -4.15 -4.18
C ARG A 190 17.50 -2.80 -3.91
N THR A 191 16.30 -2.81 -3.35
CA THR A 191 15.62 -1.58 -2.99
C THR A 191 16.23 -0.95 -1.76
N SER A 192 15.98 0.34 -1.56
CA SER A 192 16.36 1.05 -0.34
C SER A 192 15.50 0.67 0.87
N GLY A 193 14.38 -0.05 0.67
CA GLY A 193 13.34 -0.25 1.67
C GLY A 193 12.45 0.99 1.88
N HIS A 194 12.66 2.05 1.11
CA HIS A 194 11.96 3.34 1.24
C HIS A 194 11.26 3.76 -0.06
N LEU A 195 10.21 4.56 0.09
CA LEU A 195 9.57 5.27 -1.02
C LEU A 195 10.50 6.36 -1.55
N CYS A 196 10.65 6.44 -2.87
CA CYS A 196 11.31 7.59 -3.49
C CYS A 196 10.45 8.87 -3.33
N ALA A 197 11.05 10.04 -3.53
CA ALA A 197 10.39 11.34 -3.39
C ALA A 197 9.08 11.44 -4.22
N ARG A 198 9.07 10.86 -5.42
CA ARG A 198 7.87 10.83 -6.28
C ARG A 198 6.72 10.03 -5.67
N CYS A 199 6.99 8.84 -5.11
CA CYS A 199 5.97 8.00 -4.49
C CYS A 199 5.47 8.63 -3.18
N ARG A 200 6.37 9.23 -2.38
CA ARG A 200 5.99 10.00 -1.18
C ARG A 200 5.07 11.16 -1.55
N ALA A 201 5.43 11.95 -2.56
CA ALA A 201 4.60 13.07 -3.03
C ALA A 201 3.20 12.64 -3.48
N ARG A 202 3.08 11.49 -4.17
CA ARG A 202 1.77 10.94 -4.58
C ARG A 202 0.86 10.61 -3.40
N LEU A 203 1.42 10.21 -2.26
CA LEU A 203 0.68 9.98 -1.02
C LEU A 203 0.53 11.25 -0.16
N GLY A 204 1.10 12.38 -0.60
CA GLY A 204 1.16 13.61 0.17
C GLY A 204 2.05 13.48 1.42
N LEU A 205 2.99 12.56 1.45
CA LEU A 205 3.99 12.42 2.52
C LEU A 205 5.12 13.42 2.28
N ARG A 206 5.60 14.05 3.37
CA ARG A 206 6.75 14.96 3.34
C ARG A 206 8.06 14.19 3.45
#